data_73357b8c8c661aad1e9cd5a670b12945
#
_entry.id   73357b8c8c661aad1e9cd5a670b12945
#
_cell.length_a   1.000
_cell.length_b   1.000
_cell.length_c   1.000
_cell.angle_alpha   90.00
_cell.angle_beta   90.00
_cell.angle_gamma   90.00
#
_symmetry.space_group_name_H-M   'P 1'
#
loop_
_entity.id
_entity.type
_entity.pdbx_description
1 polymer ?
#
loop_
_entity_poly.entity_id
_entity_poly.type
_entity_poly.pdbx_seq_one_letter_code
_entity_poly.pdbx_strand_id
1 'polypeptide(L)'
;KDTAFGQDMLEVLAERQLENTAYHGLAISESIVTLKEYLVKKLSHGKWKIAPGLCQPELRYLYPIYFDSVRVLLAECVAEFFQTGKVYLSVLDVSRMEYVEHEIRRLVLTPEDTAALLRVLHKAQNPAHDLIARWKDTADRGRWMEHIRALYQTISQLQ
;
A
#
# COMPACT_ATOMS: atom_id res chain seq x y z
N LYS A 1 -4.59 -0.71 5.27
CA LYS A 1 -5.57 -0.45 4.20
C LYS A 1 -6.60 0.61 4.61
N ASP A 2 -7.01 0.64 5.87
CA ASP A 2 -8.05 1.54 6.38
C ASP A 2 -7.54 2.93 6.79
N THR A 3 -6.26 3.22 6.60
CA THR A 3 -5.69 4.55 6.84
C THR A 3 -5.99 5.50 5.68
N ALA A 4 -5.90 6.82 5.92
CA ALA A 4 -6.05 7.82 4.87
C ALA A 4 -5.04 7.60 3.73
N PHE A 5 -3.80 7.24 4.07
CA PHE A 5 -2.77 6.88 3.10
C PHE A 5 -3.19 5.67 2.27
N GLY A 6 -3.67 4.59 2.92
CA GLY A 6 -4.10 3.38 2.24
C GLY A 6 -5.26 3.64 1.28
N GLN A 7 -6.26 4.40 1.70
CA GLN A 7 -7.41 4.75 0.86
C GLN A 7 -6.99 5.57 -0.36
N ASP A 8 -6.09 6.54 -0.19
CA ASP A 8 -5.57 7.35 -1.28
C ASP A 8 -4.83 6.50 -2.32
N MET A 9 -3.99 5.57 -1.86
CA MET A 9 -3.26 4.65 -2.75
C MET A 9 -4.20 3.70 -3.49
N LEU A 10 -5.20 3.14 -2.81
CA LEU A 10 -6.18 2.25 -3.42
C LEU A 10 -7.02 2.97 -4.48
N GLU A 11 -7.36 4.23 -4.25
CA GLU A 11 -8.08 5.07 -5.22
C GLU A 11 -7.24 5.24 -6.51
N VAL A 12 -5.94 5.50 -6.39
CA VAL A 12 -5.02 5.59 -7.54
C VAL A 12 -5.01 4.28 -8.34
N LEU A 13 -4.92 3.14 -7.65
CA LEU A 13 -4.94 1.83 -8.32
C LEU A 13 -6.28 1.56 -9.00
N ALA A 14 -7.37 1.92 -8.37
CA ALA A 14 -8.71 1.75 -8.93
C ALA A 14 -8.92 2.59 -10.19
N GLU A 15 -8.50 3.85 -10.18
CA GLU A 15 -8.55 4.73 -11.35
C GLU A 15 -7.73 4.15 -12.52
N ARG A 16 -6.56 3.60 -12.22
CA ARG A 16 -5.70 2.96 -13.23
C ARG A 16 -6.38 1.73 -13.86
N GLN A 17 -7.11 0.95 -13.06
CA GLN A 17 -7.88 -0.20 -13.56
C GLN A 17 -9.01 0.24 -14.48
N LEU A 18 -9.70 1.32 -14.17
CA LEU A 18 -10.77 1.86 -15.00
C LEU A 18 -10.26 2.39 -16.35
N GLU A 19 -9.08 3.01 -16.37
CA GLU A 19 -8.47 3.49 -17.61
C GLU A 19 -8.07 2.34 -18.55
N ASN A 20 -7.73 1.18 -17.99
CA ASN A 20 -7.27 0.02 -18.76
C ASN A 20 -8.35 -1.07 -18.77
N THR A 21 -9.36 -0.90 -19.59
CA THR A 21 -10.52 -1.80 -19.68
C THR A 21 -10.18 -3.22 -20.13
N ALA A 22 -9.01 -3.43 -20.73
CA ALA A 22 -8.56 -4.75 -21.16
C ALA A 22 -7.94 -5.58 -20.02
N TYR A 23 -7.69 -4.98 -18.87
CA TYR A 23 -6.93 -5.61 -17.79
C TYR A 23 -7.61 -5.44 -16.44
N HIS A 24 -8.42 -6.42 -16.05
CA HIS A 24 -9.13 -6.42 -14.77
C HIS A 24 -8.36 -7.13 -13.64
N GLY A 25 -7.04 -7.11 -13.71
CA GLY A 25 -6.19 -7.75 -12.73
C GLY A 25 -5.33 -6.77 -11.93
N LEU A 26 -4.99 -7.14 -10.71
CA LEU A 26 -4.04 -6.43 -9.89
C LEU A 26 -2.66 -7.08 -10.07
N ALA A 27 -1.77 -6.39 -10.79
CA ALA A 27 -0.38 -6.82 -10.96
C ALA A 27 0.48 -6.11 -9.91
N ILE A 28 1.13 -6.86 -9.03
CA ILE A 28 1.86 -6.29 -7.89
C ILE A 28 3.05 -5.45 -8.35
N SER A 29 3.84 -5.93 -9.31
CA SER A 29 4.99 -5.17 -9.84
C SER A 29 4.57 -3.83 -10.44
N GLU A 30 3.53 -3.82 -11.27
CA GLU A 30 3.01 -2.60 -11.89
C GLU A 30 2.42 -1.65 -10.85
N SER A 31 1.72 -2.20 -9.85
CA SER A 31 1.13 -1.42 -8.76
C SER A 31 2.20 -0.72 -7.95
N ILE A 32 3.32 -1.39 -7.65
CA ILE A 32 4.45 -0.78 -6.96
C ILE A 32 5.00 0.40 -7.77
N VAL A 33 5.23 0.23 -9.06
CA VAL A 33 5.74 1.31 -9.94
C VAL A 33 4.76 2.47 -9.98
N THR A 34 3.48 2.19 -10.22
CA THR A 34 2.43 3.23 -10.29
C THR A 34 2.35 4.06 -9.01
N LEU A 35 2.33 3.39 -7.86
CA LEU A 35 2.23 4.08 -6.57
C LEU A 35 3.49 4.83 -6.20
N LYS A 36 4.68 4.31 -6.55
CA LYS A 36 5.94 5.05 -6.36
C LYS A 36 5.98 6.32 -7.20
N GLU A 37 5.60 6.25 -8.46
CA GLU A 37 5.54 7.43 -9.33
C GLU A 37 4.56 8.48 -8.79
N TYR A 38 3.39 8.03 -8.36
CA TYR A 38 2.39 8.91 -7.75
C TYR A 38 2.93 9.60 -6.48
N LEU A 39 3.59 8.85 -5.60
CA LEU A 39 4.18 9.39 -4.37
C LEU A 39 5.29 10.40 -4.66
N VAL A 40 6.19 10.09 -5.58
CA VAL A 40 7.26 11.01 -5.97
C VAL A 40 6.67 12.31 -6.50
N LYS A 41 5.66 12.23 -7.35
CA LYS A 41 4.98 13.40 -7.90
C LYS A 41 4.31 14.23 -6.82
N LYS A 42 3.58 13.61 -5.89
CA LYS A 42 2.92 14.30 -4.78
C LYS A 42 3.92 14.98 -3.84
N LEU A 43 4.97 14.29 -3.46
CA LEU A 43 6.00 14.83 -2.57
C LEU A 43 6.75 16.00 -3.24
N SER A 44 7.06 15.88 -4.54
CA SER A 44 7.76 16.92 -5.30
C SER A 44 6.92 18.20 -5.48
N HIS A 45 5.60 18.07 -5.57
CA HIS A 45 4.70 19.21 -5.76
C HIS A 45 4.15 19.80 -4.45
N GLY A 46 4.58 19.28 -3.30
CA GLY A 46 4.17 19.81 -2.00
C GLY A 46 2.68 19.68 -1.70
N LYS A 47 1.96 18.78 -2.41
CA LYS A 47 0.52 18.56 -2.21
C LYS A 47 0.19 17.87 -0.90
N TRP A 48 1.14 17.15 -0.32
CA TRP A 48 1.01 16.65 1.02
C TRP A 48 1.63 17.64 1.99
N LYS A 49 0.96 17.82 3.14
CA LYS A 49 1.50 18.64 4.22
C LYS A 49 2.70 17.92 4.82
N ILE A 50 3.87 18.28 4.33
CA ILE A 50 5.13 17.90 4.93
C ILE A 50 5.41 18.92 6.03
N ALA A 51 6.06 18.50 7.10
CA ALA A 51 6.40 19.37 8.21
C ALA A 51 7.01 20.68 7.69
N PRO A 52 6.56 21.87 8.21
CA PRO A 52 7.11 23.14 7.75
C PRO A 52 8.62 23.20 7.88
N GLY A 53 9.29 23.66 6.84
CA GLY A 53 10.75 23.79 6.80
C GLY A 53 11.50 22.63 6.14
N LEU A 54 10.82 21.54 5.75
CA LEU A 54 11.47 20.48 4.98
C LEU A 54 11.72 20.93 3.54
N CYS A 55 12.97 20.85 3.12
CA CYS A 55 13.36 21.12 1.74
C CYS A 55 13.39 19.81 0.89
N GLN A 56 13.52 19.96 -0.43
CA GLN A 56 13.54 18.82 -1.37
C GLN A 56 14.54 17.70 -1.00
N PRO A 57 15.80 17.99 -0.63
CA PRO A 57 16.74 16.95 -0.20
C PRO A 57 16.28 16.18 1.03
N GLU A 58 15.59 16.84 1.98
CA GLU A 58 15.08 16.21 3.20
C GLU A 58 13.90 15.26 2.89
N LEU A 59 13.12 15.55 1.84
CA LEU A 59 12.04 14.66 1.41
C LEU A 59 12.53 13.27 1.00
N ARG A 60 13.77 13.16 0.52
CA ARG A 60 14.35 11.88 0.13
C ARG A 60 14.42 10.88 1.28
N TYR A 61 14.53 11.35 2.51
CA TYR A 61 14.52 10.50 3.70
C TYR A 61 13.16 9.90 3.99
N LEU A 62 12.09 10.52 3.49
CA LEU A 62 10.72 10.06 3.68
C LEU A 62 10.31 9.00 2.64
N TYR A 63 10.94 8.99 1.46
CA TYR A 63 10.60 8.05 0.39
C TYR A 63 10.65 6.59 0.83
N PRO A 64 11.69 6.11 1.52
CA PRO A 64 11.74 4.70 1.95
C PRO A 64 10.55 4.31 2.82
N ILE A 65 10.10 5.20 3.73
CA ILE A 65 8.97 4.97 4.61
C ILE A 65 7.68 4.82 3.80
N TYR A 66 7.44 5.73 2.86
CA TYR A 66 6.26 5.66 2.00
C TYR A 66 6.30 4.46 1.06
N PHE A 67 7.46 4.13 0.51
CA PHE A 67 7.60 2.96 -0.37
C PHE A 67 7.39 1.66 0.39
N ASP A 68 7.85 1.56 1.63
CA ASP A 68 7.58 0.42 2.49
C ASP A 68 6.09 0.34 2.84
N SER A 69 5.44 1.47 3.10
CA SER A 69 3.99 1.53 3.34
C SER A 69 3.18 1.06 2.14
N VAL A 70 3.62 1.39 0.92
CA VAL A 70 3.01 0.88 -0.33
C VAL A 70 3.08 -0.65 -0.38
N ARG A 71 4.23 -1.21 -0.06
CA ARG A 71 4.41 -2.67 -0.08
C ARG A 71 3.56 -3.37 0.98
N VAL A 72 3.45 -2.79 2.16
CA VAL A 72 2.57 -3.30 3.22
C VAL A 72 1.11 -3.29 2.75
N LEU A 73 0.68 -2.19 2.14
CA LEU A 73 -0.67 -2.09 1.57
C LEU A 73 -0.93 -3.17 0.52
N LEU A 74 0.01 -3.40 -0.39
CA LEU A 74 -0.12 -4.44 -1.41
C LEU A 74 -0.11 -5.84 -0.80
N ALA A 75 0.65 -6.06 0.26
CA ALA A 75 0.59 -7.32 1.02
C ALA A 75 -0.81 -7.55 1.63
N GLU A 76 -1.44 -6.50 2.14
CA GLU A 76 -2.82 -6.57 2.63
C GLU A 76 -3.79 -6.95 1.50
N CYS A 77 -3.63 -6.38 0.31
CA CYS A 77 -4.44 -6.73 -0.87
C CYS A 77 -4.23 -8.19 -1.28
N VAL A 78 -2.98 -8.66 -1.28
CA VAL A 78 -2.66 -10.06 -1.58
C VAL A 78 -3.32 -11.00 -0.58
N ALA A 79 -3.22 -10.71 0.72
CA ALA A 79 -3.84 -11.51 1.78
C ALA A 79 -5.36 -11.54 1.64
N GLU A 80 -6.00 -10.41 1.38
CA GLU A 80 -7.43 -10.32 1.14
C GLU A 80 -7.86 -11.17 -0.06
N PHE A 81 -7.10 -11.10 -1.16
CA PHE A 81 -7.37 -11.90 -2.34
C PHE A 81 -7.33 -13.41 -2.06
N PHE A 82 -6.32 -13.87 -1.31
CA PHE A 82 -6.21 -15.29 -0.99
C PHE A 82 -7.24 -15.78 0.03
N GLN A 83 -7.76 -14.89 0.87
CA GLN A 83 -8.80 -15.22 1.83
C GLN A 83 -10.20 -15.23 1.21
N THR A 84 -10.47 -14.33 0.26
CA THR A 84 -11.83 -14.10 -0.26
C THR A 84 -11.97 -14.34 -1.76
N GLY A 85 -10.87 -14.50 -2.49
CA GLY A 85 -10.87 -14.63 -3.96
C GLY A 85 -10.97 -13.32 -4.71
N LYS A 86 -11.00 -12.19 -4.02
CA LYS A 86 -11.16 -10.87 -4.64
C LYS A 86 -10.64 -9.76 -3.74
N VAL A 87 -10.39 -8.60 -4.34
CA VAL A 87 -10.00 -7.38 -3.63
C VAL A 87 -10.94 -6.26 -4.07
N TYR A 88 -11.43 -5.48 -3.12
CA TYR A 88 -12.26 -4.30 -3.41
C TYR A 88 -11.41 -3.04 -3.35
N LEU A 89 -11.48 -2.25 -4.43
CA LEU A 89 -10.87 -0.93 -4.52
C LEU A 89 -11.98 0.11 -4.63
N SER A 90 -11.94 1.15 -3.81
CA SER A 90 -12.94 2.20 -3.81
C SER A 90 -12.56 3.34 -4.77
N VAL A 91 -13.50 3.74 -5.61
CA VAL A 91 -13.34 4.87 -6.55
C VAL A 91 -14.45 5.89 -6.28
N LEU A 92 -14.08 7.17 -6.25
CA LEU A 92 -15.05 8.24 -6.16
C LEU A 92 -15.77 8.41 -7.53
N ASP A 93 -17.07 8.15 -7.56
CA ASP A 93 -17.91 8.50 -8.69
C ASP A 93 -18.32 9.96 -8.55
N VAL A 94 -17.68 10.83 -9.32
CA VAL A 94 -17.87 12.28 -9.24
C VAL A 94 -19.30 12.67 -9.63
N SER A 95 -19.95 11.93 -10.55
CA SER A 95 -21.31 12.22 -10.99
C SER A 95 -22.35 11.98 -9.90
N ARG A 96 -22.10 11.00 -9.03
CA ARG A 96 -22.98 10.64 -7.92
C ARG A 96 -22.52 11.17 -6.57
N MET A 97 -21.28 11.70 -6.51
CA MET A 97 -20.62 12.14 -5.26
C MET A 97 -20.61 11.04 -4.19
N GLU A 98 -20.41 9.81 -4.61
CA GLU A 98 -20.33 8.64 -3.73
C GLU A 98 -19.17 7.72 -4.14
N TYR A 99 -18.67 6.93 -3.19
CA TYR A 99 -17.64 5.92 -3.46
C TYR A 99 -18.28 4.64 -3.97
N VAL A 100 -17.75 4.14 -5.09
CA VAL A 100 -18.17 2.88 -5.69
C VAL A 100 -17.04 1.87 -5.53
N GLU A 101 -17.35 0.66 -5.09
CA GLU A 101 -16.39 -0.43 -4.98
C GLU A 101 -16.12 -1.06 -6.34
N HIS A 102 -14.84 -1.15 -6.69
CA HIS A 102 -14.38 -1.86 -7.88
C HIS A 102 -13.78 -3.20 -7.46
N GLU A 103 -14.35 -4.29 -7.96
CA GLU A 103 -13.97 -5.64 -7.59
C GLU A 103 -12.84 -6.16 -8.49
N ILE A 104 -11.74 -6.58 -7.89
CA ILE A 104 -10.61 -7.18 -8.58
C ILE A 104 -10.64 -8.69 -8.33
N ARG A 105 -10.81 -9.48 -9.39
CA ARG A 105 -10.90 -10.95 -9.33
C ARG A 105 -9.65 -11.67 -9.83
N ARG A 106 -8.66 -10.94 -10.27
CA ARG A 106 -7.41 -11.50 -10.80
C ARG A 106 -6.21 -10.83 -10.13
N LEU A 107 -5.29 -11.66 -9.66
CA LEU A 107 -4.04 -11.22 -9.06
C LEU A 107 -2.86 -11.74 -9.87
N VAL A 108 -1.93 -10.86 -10.22
CA VAL A 108 -0.67 -11.24 -10.84
C VAL A 108 0.45 -11.03 -9.82
N LEU A 109 0.97 -12.12 -9.28
CA LEU A 109 1.99 -12.14 -8.24
C LEU A 109 3.10 -13.11 -8.66
N THR A 110 4.30 -12.58 -8.90
CA THR A 110 5.46 -13.40 -9.23
C THR A 110 6.18 -13.84 -7.94
N PRO A 111 7.06 -14.88 -8.00
CA PRO A 111 7.89 -15.24 -6.84
C PRO A 111 8.77 -14.09 -6.34
N GLU A 112 9.24 -13.24 -7.25
CA GLU A 112 10.02 -12.04 -6.91
C GLU A 112 9.19 -11.02 -6.15
N ASP A 113 7.93 -10.84 -6.54
CA ASP A 113 6.98 -9.97 -5.84
C ASP A 113 6.74 -10.48 -4.41
N THR A 114 6.50 -11.77 -4.25
CA THR A 114 6.32 -12.41 -2.95
C THR A 114 7.54 -12.18 -2.07
N ALA A 115 8.74 -12.40 -2.60
CA ALA A 115 9.99 -12.19 -1.86
C ALA A 115 10.15 -10.73 -1.45
N ALA A 116 9.81 -9.79 -2.31
CA ALA A 116 9.88 -8.35 -2.02
C ALA A 116 8.92 -7.95 -0.90
N LEU A 117 7.68 -8.44 -0.92
CA LEU A 117 6.71 -8.21 0.14
C LEU A 117 7.18 -8.80 1.46
N LEU A 118 7.68 -10.01 1.46
CA LEU A 118 8.20 -10.67 2.68
C LEU A 118 9.37 -9.92 3.28
N ARG A 119 10.29 -9.38 2.47
CA ARG A 119 11.41 -8.59 2.99
C ARG A 119 10.93 -7.36 3.76
N VAL A 120 9.94 -6.64 3.22
CA VAL A 120 9.40 -5.45 3.90
C VAL A 120 8.66 -5.84 5.18
N LEU A 121 7.85 -6.88 5.12
CA LEU A 121 7.11 -7.36 6.29
C LEU A 121 8.06 -7.86 7.38
N HIS A 122 9.16 -8.51 7.01
CA HIS A 122 10.19 -8.95 7.96
C HIS A 122 10.84 -7.75 8.66
N LYS A 123 11.26 -6.74 7.91
CA LYS A 123 11.81 -5.50 8.47
C LYS A 123 10.82 -4.80 9.39
N ALA A 124 9.55 -4.75 9.00
CA ALA A 124 8.51 -4.07 9.75
C ALA A 124 8.17 -4.75 11.08
N GLN A 125 8.65 -5.96 11.33
CA GLN A 125 8.52 -6.61 12.63
C GLN A 125 9.53 -6.12 13.67
N ASN A 126 10.58 -5.41 13.23
CA ASN A 126 11.56 -4.83 14.14
C ASN A 126 10.94 -3.59 14.85
N PRO A 127 10.90 -3.55 16.20
CA PRO A 127 10.34 -2.41 16.93
C PRO A 127 11.01 -1.07 16.63
N ALA A 128 12.27 -1.08 16.18
CA ALA A 128 13.00 0.13 15.78
C ALA A 128 12.71 0.59 14.35
N HIS A 129 11.91 -0.17 13.58
CA HIS A 129 11.58 0.20 12.21
C HIS A 129 10.67 1.45 12.19
N ASP A 130 10.90 2.34 11.22
CA ASP A 130 10.21 3.62 11.13
C ASP A 130 8.68 3.48 11.03
N LEU A 131 8.18 2.43 10.40
CA LEU A 131 6.73 2.18 10.31
C LEU A 131 6.11 1.93 11.68
N ILE A 132 6.85 1.30 12.59
CA ILE A 132 6.41 1.03 13.96
C ILE A 132 6.61 2.26 14.83
N ALA A 133 7.75 2.93 14.69
CA ALA A 133 8.08 4.12 15.48
C ALA A 133 7.09 5.27 15.31
N ARG A 134 6.32 5.27 14.22
CA ARG A 134 5.25 6.26 13.97
C ARG A 134 4.04 6.07 14.86
N TRP A 135 3.85 4.89 15.44
CA TRP A 135 2.74 4.62 16.35
C TRP A 135 3.12 5.06 17.77
N LYS A 136 2.53 6.15 18.24
CA LYS A 136 2.81 6.71 19.58
C LYS A 136 2.13 5.93 20.68
N ASP A 137 0.93 5.42 20.43
CA ASP A 137 0.18 4.64 21.41
C ASP A 137 0.70 3.21 21.44
N THR A 138 0.99 2.68 22.64
CA THR A 138 1.55 1.36 22.82
C THR A 138 0.59 0.24 22.40
N ALA A 139 -0.72 0.41 22.65
CA ALA A 139 -1.73 -0.56 22.25
C ALA A 139 -1.90 -0.62 20.73
N ASP A 140 -1.91 0.54 20.07
CA ASP A 140 -1.98 0.62 18.61
C ASP A 140 -0.72 0.03 17.96
N ARG A 141 0.45 0.30 18.55
CA ARG A 141 1.70 -0.30 18.11
C ARG A 141 1.67 -1.82 18.19
N GLY A 142 1.16 -2.36 19.29
CA GLY A 142 1.01 -3.81 19.49
C GLY A 142 0.09 -4.43 18.45
N ARG A 143 -1.07 -3.81 18.19
CA ARG A 143 -2.01 -4.27 17.15
C ARG A 143 -1.40 -4.22 15.76
N TRP A 144 -0.65 -3.18 15.45
CA TRP A 144 0.06 -3.04 14.18
C TRP A 144 1.09 -4.15 14.00
N MET A 145 1.90 -4.42 15.03
CA MET A 145 2.91 -5.49 14.98
C MET A 145 2.28 -6.86 14.79
N GLU A 146 1.17 -7.15 15.46
CA GLU A 146 0.43 -8.39 15.26
C GLU A 146 -0.12 -8.51 13.84
N HIS A 147 -0.64 -7.42 13.31
CA HIS A 147 -1.13 -7.35 11.93
C HIS A 147 -0.01 -7.65 10.92
N ILE A 148 1.15 -7.02 11.07
CA ILE A 148 2.31 -7.26 10.20
C ILE A 148 2.78 -8.72 10.30
N ARG A 149 2.81 -9.27 11.50
CA ARG A 149 3.18 -10.68 11.72
C ARG A 149 2.20 -11.64 11.03
N ALA A 150 0.91 -11.35 11.13
CA ALA A 150 -0.13 -12.15 10.48
C ALA A 150 0.00 -12.08 8.95
N LEU A 151 0.26 -10.89 8.39
CA LEU A 151 0.52 -10.73 6.96
C LEU A 151 1.74 -11.52 6.51
N TYR A 152 2.82 -11.46 7.26
CA TYR A 152 4.04 -12.22 6.98
C TYR A 152 3.75 -13.71 6.90
N GLN A 153 3.01 -14.25 7.87
CA GLN A 153 2.65 -15.67 7.89
C GLN A 153 1.79 -16.03 6.68
N THR A 154 0.79 -15.23 6.36
CA THR A 154 -0.09 -15.46 5.21
C THR A 154 0.68 -15.47 3.90
N ILE A 155 1.53 -14.46 3.67
CA ILE A 155 2.32 -14.34 2.44
C ILE A 155 3.36 -15.46 2.35
N SER A 156 3.96 -15.87 3.47
CA SER A 156 4.94 -16.97 3.52
C SER A 156 4.36 -18.30 3.03
N GLN A 157 3.08 -18.53 3.24
CA GLN A 157 2.40 -19.76 2.79
C GLN A 157 2.21 -19.82 1.27
N LEU A 158 2.44 -18.72 0.57
CA LEU A 158 2.30 -18.63 -0.88
C LEU A 158 3.58 -19.02 -1.63
N GLN A 159 4.66 -19.26 -0.92
CA GLN A 159 5.93 -19.69 -1.51
C GLN A 159 5.94 -21.17 -1.88
#